data_752dd4c94006a248462a9272a7ff1733
#
_entry.id   752dd4c94006a248462a9272a7ff1733
#
_cell.length_a   1.000
_cell.length_b   1.000
_cell.length_c   1.000
_cell.angle_alpha   90.00
_cell.angle_beta   90.00
_cell.angle_gamma   90.00
#
_symmetry.space_group_name_H-M   'P 1'
#
loop_
_entity.id
_entity.type
_entity.pdbx_description
1 polymer ?
#
loop_
_entity_poly.entity_id
_entity_poly.type
_entity_poly.pdbx_seq_one_letter_code
_entity_poly.pdbx_strand_id
1 'polypeptide(L)'
;MVELADTLKQQARQLGFAAVGIASAAGSERLRLRTAALERWLAAGHQADMAWMADPRRRAVEALLPGVRSVVAVGLPYWVEAERAPGSLKVARYGWGRDYHRVIDGRLRALGRWLETQVPGAGWRACVDSSPLLDKAWAEEAGLGWIGKHSNLISREHGSWLLIGHLLTTLELPADPPAVPACGACSSCLEACPTNAIREPFVVDARRCIAFHTIENRDPELPSEIADALKGWVAGCDICQDVCPWNHRPLAGSSDPDLQPRPWWLDLRAEEALSWSDTEWDDKLRASALRRIKPAMWRRNIRAAVRASAPA
;
A
#
# COMPACT_ATOMS: atom_id res chain seq x y z
N MET A 1 12.54 -18.88 -22.44
CA MET A 1 12.15 -18.27 -21.15
C MET A 1 12.48 -16.77 -21.07
N VAL A 2 13.62 -16.30 -21.61
CA VAL A 2 13.96 -14.84 -21.67
C VAL A 2 12.90 -14.10 -22.49
N GLU A 3 12.63 -14.52 -23.72
CA GLU A 3 11.62 -13.93 -24.59
C GLU A 3 10.22 -13.90 -23.96
N LEU A 4 9.85 -14.99 -23.25
CA LEU A 4 8.57 -15.05 -22.53
C LEU A 4 8.53 -14.02 -21.38
N ALA A 5 9.63 -13.85 -20.63
CA ALA A 5 9.70 -12.86 -19.56
C ALA A 5 9.54 -11.43 -20.08
N ASP A 6 10.18 -11.10 -21.20
CA ASP A 6 10.06 -9.79 -21.83
C ASP A 6 8.64 -9.53 -22.34
N THR A 7 8.04 -10.54 -22.99
CA THR A 7 6.66 -10.46 -23.49
C THR A 7 5.66 -10.35 -22.34
N LEU A 8 5.88 -11.08 -21.23
CA LEU A 8 5.05 -10.96 -20.02
C LEU A 8 5.12 -9.55 -19.42
N LYS A 9 6.31 -8.98 -19.32
CA LYS A 9 6.48 -7.59 -18.85
C LYS A 9 5.77 -6.60 -19.79
N GLN A 10 5.85 -6.81 -21.10
CA GLN A 10 5.15 -5.99 -22.09
C GLN A 10 3.62 -6.13 -21.91
N GLN A 11 3.12 -7.35 -21.78
CA GLN A 11 1.69 -7.61 -21.53
C GLN A 11 1.19 -6.96 -20.25
N ALA A 12 1.99 -7.01 -19.17
CA ALA A 12 1.65 -6.34 -17.93
C ALA A 12 1.54 -4.81 -18.11
N ARG A 13 2.45 -4.21 -18.90
CA ARG A 13 2.37 -2.77 -19.23
C ARG A 13 1.13 -2.44 -20.08
N GLN A 14 0.74 -3.30 -21.01
CA GLN A 14 -0.49 -3.14 -21.80
C GLN A 14 -1.74 -3.22 -20.92
N LEU A 15 -1.69 -3.97 -19.82
CA LEU A 15 -2.74 -4.02 -18.81
C LEU A 15 -2.72 -2.82 -17.85
N GLY A 16 -1.82 -1.85 -18.07
CA GLY A 16 -1.76 -0.58 -17.35
C GLY A 16 -0.84 -0.58 -16.12
N PHE A 17 0.00 -1.60 -15.91
CA PHE A 17 1.03 -1.55 -14.88
C PHE A 17 2.23 -0.71 -15.34
N ALA A 18 2.65 0.25 -14.54
CA ALA A 18 3.77 1.13 -14.87
C ALA A 18 5.13 0.50 -14.52
N ALA A 19 5.19 -0.31 -13.47
CA ALA A 19 6.39 -1.02 -13.04
C ALA A 19 6.14 -2.53 -13.06
N VAL A 20 7.10 -3.29 -13.57
CA VAL A 20 7.03 -4.76 -13.63
C VAL A 20 8.43 -5.32 -13.44
N GLY A 21 8.56 -6.30 -12.57
CA GLY A 21 9.81 -7.02 -12.34
C GLY A 21 9.56 -8.46 -11.91
N ILE A 22 10.58 -9.28 -11.98
CA ILE A 22 10.51 -10.71 -11.71
C ILE A 22 11.54 -11.07 -10.64
N ALA A 23 11.13 -11.79 -9.61
CA ALA A 23 12.01 -12.39 -8.62
C ALA A 23 11.94 -13.91 -8.69
N SER A 24 13.05 -14.59 -8.36
CA SER A 24 13.03 -16.04 -8.14
C SER A 24 12.28 -16.38 -6.85
N ALA A 25 11.40 -17.36 -6.89
CA ALA A 25 10.66 -17.81 -5.70
C ALA A 25 11.58 -18.47 -4.63
N ALA A 26 12.82 -18.85 -4.99
CA ALA A 26 13.81 -19.30 -4.04
C ALA A 26 14.21 -18.20 -3.01
N GLY A 27 13.94 -16.95 -3.37
CA GLY A 27 14.30 -15.79 -2.57
C GLY A 27 15.81 -15.57 -2.46
N SER A 28 16.19 -14.49 -1.79
CA SER A 28 17.57 -14.11 -1.55
C SER A 28 17.86 -13.96 -0.05
N GLU A 29 19.09 -13.67 0.30
CA GLU A 29 19.46 -13.25 1.67
C GLU A 29 18.67 -12.01 2.10
N ARG A 30 18.43 -11.06 1.20
CA ARG A 30 17.63 -9.87 1.47
C ARG A 30 16.22 -10.26 1.90
N LEU A 31 15.55 -11.15 1.19
CA LEU A 31 14.21 -11.61 1.55
C LEU A 31 14.20 -12.31 2.92
N ARG A 32 15.22 -13.10 3.24
CA ARG A 32 15.37 -13.71 4.58
C ARG A 32 15.50 -12.64 5.67
N LEU A 33 16.28 -11.58 5.44
CA LEU A 33 16.38 -10.45 6.36
C LEU A 33 15.05 -9.73 6.57
N ARG A 34 14.22 -9.56 5.51
CA ARG A 34 12.88 -8.97 5.60
C ARG A 34 11.92 -9.88 6.40
N THR A 35 12.00 -11.18 6.22
CA THR A 35 11.21 -12.15 7.00
C THR A 35 11.61 -12.10 8.49
N ALA A 36 12.90 -12.12 8.80
CA ALA A 36 13.37 -11.96 10.17
C ALA A 36 12.99 -10.61 10.80
N ALA A 37 12.93 -9.55 10.00
CA ALA A 37 12.45 -8.24 10.45
C ALA A 37 10.96 -8.28 10.82
N LEU A 38 10.12 -8.98 10.04
CA LEU A 38 8.71 -9.20 10.41
C LEU A 38 8.59 -9.94 11.74
N GLU A 39 9.39 -10.96 11.97
CA GLU A 39 9.35 -11.74 13.22
C GLU A 39 9.71 -10.89 14.44
N ARG A 40 10.76 -10.07 14.34
CA ARG A 40 11.11 -9.11 15.40
C ARG A 40 10.00 -8.09 15.64
N TRP A 41 9.39 -7.57 14.58
CA TRP A 41 8.30 -6.60 14.65
C TRP A 41 7.06 -7.18 15.33
N LEU A 42 6.71 -8.45 15.02
CA LEU A 42 5.63 -9.18 15.68
C LEU A 42 5.94 -9.47 17.15
N ALA A 43 7.17 -9.91 17.46
CA ALA A 43 7.60 -10.17 18.83
C ALA A 43 7.57 -8.90 19.70
N ALA A 44 7.81 -7.72 19.12
CA ALA A 44 7.69 -6.42 19.79
C ALA A 44 6.22 -5.92 19.92
N GLY A 45 5.24 -6.64 19.38
CA GLY A 45 3.81 -6.26 19.42
C GLY A 45 3.50 -5.03 18.56
N HIS A 46 4.35 -4.68 17.59
CA HIS A 46 4.18 -3.49 16.77
C HIS A 46 3.02 -3.59 15.77
N GLN A 47 2.46 -4.79 15.57
CA GLN A 47 1.29 -5.02 14.71
C GLN A 47 -0.02 -4.53 15.33
N ALA A 48 -0.06 -4.22 16.63
CA ALA A 48 -1.30 -3.95 17.35
C ALA A 48 -2.33 -5.08 17.12
N ASP A 49 -3.58 -4.76 16.78
CA ASP A 49 -4.65 -5.73 16.57
C ASP A 49 -4.63 -6.42 15.18
N MET A 50 -3.62 -6.14 14.35
CA MET A 50 -3.49 -6.74 13.01
C MET A 50 -2.98 -8.18 13.09
N ALA A 51 -3.75 -9.09 13.72
CA ALA A 51 -3.38 -10.49 13.93
C ALA A 51 -3.03 -11.24 12.62
N TRP A 52 -3.61 -10.81 11.48
CA TRP A 52 -3.32 -11.39 10.16
C TRP A 52 -1.86 -11.18 9.71
N MET A 53 -1.13 -10.24 10.31
CA MET A 53 0.29 -10.07 10.04
C MET A 53 1.15 -11.24 10.50
N ALA A 54 0.65 -12.03 11.46
CA ALA A 54 1.32 -13.23 11.97
C ALA A 54 1.04 -14.49 11.12
N ASP A 55 0.25 -14.40 10.05
CA ASP A 55 -0.06 -15.56 9.18
C ASP A 55 1.25 -16.19 8.67
N PRO A 56 1.49 -17.48 8.96
CA PRO A 56 2.76 -18.16 8.61
C PRO A 56 3.00 -18.21 7.08
N ARG A 57 1.94 -18.14 6.28
CA ARG A 57 2.07 -18.13 4.81
C ARG A 57 2.82 -16.91 4.29
N ARG A 58 2.92 -15.81 5.07
CA ARG A 58 3.74 -14.65 4.73
C ARG A 58 5.23 -14.98 4.60
N ARG A 59 5.67 -16.07 5.23
CA ARG A 59 7.09 -16.49 5.25
C ARG A 59 7.44 -17.48 4.15
N ALA A 60 6.43 -18.06 3.48
CA ALA A 60 6.62 -19.14 2.52
C ALA A 60 5.70 -18.97 1.33
N VAL A 61 6.21 -18.40 0.26
CA VAL A 61 5.45 -18.20 -0.99
C VAL A 61 4.92 -19.51 -1.57
N GLU A 62 5.60 -20.62 -1.34
CA GLU A 62 5.21 -21.97 -1.69
C GLU A 62 3.85 -22.38 -1.09
N ALA A 63 3.52 -21.88 0.11
CA ALA A 63 2.22 -22.10 0.74
C ALA A 63 1.06 -21.40 0.01
N LEU A 64 1.36 -20.43 -0.85
CA LEU A 64 0.37 -19.71 -1.65
C LEU A 64 0.15 -20.36 -3.01
N LEU A 65 1.20 -20.89 -3.62
CA LEU A 65 1.16 -21.62 -4.89
C LEU A 65 2.17 -22.76 -4.82
N PRO A 66 1.74 -24.01 -4.62
CA PRO A 66 2.63 -25.17 -4.69
C PRO A 66 3.41 -25.22 -6.01
N GLY A 67 4.70 -25.45 -5.96
CA GLY A 67 5.56 -25.48 -7.15
C GLY A 67 5.88 -24.13 -7.74
N VAL A 68 5.65 -23.03 -7.01
CA VAL A 68 6.03 -21.68 -7.43
C VAL A 68 7.53 -21.58 -7.72
N ARG A 69 7.87 -20.98 -8.87
CA ARG A 69 9.26 -20.77 -9.31
C ARG A 69 9.61 -19.30 -9.47
N SER A 70 8.62 -18.47 -9.80
CA SER A 70 8.83 -17.03 -9.97
C SER A 70 7.70 -16.21 -9.36
N VAL A 71 8.06 -15.01 -8.89
CA VAL A 71 7.15 -13.98 -8.40
C VAL A 71 7.27 -12.78 -9.32
N VAL A 72 6.24 -12.50 -10.09
CA VAL A 72 6.15 -11.29 -10.94
C VAL A 72 5.52 -10.20 -10.10
N ALA A 73 6.29 -9.19 -9.73
CA ALA A 73 5.80 -8.01 -9.03
C ALA A 73 5.37 -6.95 -10.04
N VAL A 74 4.26 -6.28 -9.77
CA VAL A 74 3.73 -5.20 -10.58
C VAL A 74 3.44 -3.97 -9.73
N GLY A 75 3.57 -2.78 -10.32
CA GLY A 75 3.32 -1.51 -9.67
C GLY A 75 2.35 -0.65 -10.46
N LEU A 76 1.38 -0.06 -9.76
CA LEU A 76 0.36 0.83 -10.31
C LEU A 76 0.45 2.19 -9.59
N PRO A 77 0.93 3.26 -10.25
CA PRO A 77 1.02 4.58 -9.63
C PRO A 77 -0.36 5.12 -9.26
N TYR A 78 -0.47 5.75 -8.09
CA TYR A 78 -1.71 6.37 -7.63
C TYR A 78 -1.59 7.86 -7.28
N TRP A 79 -0.42 8.44 -7.48
CA TRP A 79 -0.26 9.88 -7.29
C TRP A 79 -0.99 10.64 -8.39
N VAL A 80 -1.81 11.60 -7.99
CA VAL A 80 -2.51 12.53 -8.88
C VAL A 80 -2.22 13.94 -8.38
N GLU A 81 -1.91 14.83 -9.31
CA GLU A 81 -1.76 16.26 -9.02
C GLU A 81 -3.13 16.87 -8.76
N ALA A 82 -3.57 16.81 -7.52
CA ALA A 82 -4.82 17.37 -7.06
C ALA A 82 -4.64 17.93 -5.64
N GLU A 83 -5.19 19.11 -5.43
CA GLU A 83 -5.17 19.80 -4.14
C GLU A 83 -6.50 19.64 -3.43
N ARG A 84 -6.43 19.47 -2.11
CA ARG A 84 -7.60 19.52 -1.25
C ARG A 84 -7.96 20.97 -0.98
N ALA A 85 -9.25 21.27 -0.96
CA ALA A 85 -9.71 22.59 -0.56
C ALA A 85 -9.30 22.90 0.90
N PRO A 86 -8.94 24.14 1.21
CA PRO A 86 -8.59 24.54 2.57
C PRO A 86 -9.70 24.18 3.56
N GLY A 87 -9.33 23.53 4.69
CA GLY A 87 -10.27 23.09 5.71
C GLY A 87 -11.05 21.81 5.40
N SER A 88 -10.81 21.15 4.26
CA SER A 88 -11.39 19.82 3.98
C SER A 88 -10.75 18.74 4.84
N LEU A 89 -11.49 17.66 5.10
CA LEU A 89 -10.99 16.45 5.74
C LEU A 89 -9.88 15.80 4.90
N LYS A 90 -8.90 15.21 5.58
CA LYS A 90 -7.78 14.56 4.92
C LYS A 90 -7.98 13.05 4.85
N VAL A 91 -7.87 12.54 3.65
CA VAL A 91 -7.90 11.11 3.34
C VAL A 91 -6.63 10.75 2.61
N ALA A 92 -6.02 9.62 2.95
CA ALA A 92 -4.81 9.14 2.28
C ALA A 92 -5.07 8.91 0.78
N ARG A 93 -4.13 9.30 -0.07
CA ARG A 93 -4.27 9.33 -1.54
C ARG A 93 -4.64 7.98 -2.14
N TYR A 94 -4.14 6.87 -1.55
CA TYR A 94 -4.47 5.53 -2.05
C TYR A 94 -5.97 5.20 -2.05
N GLY A 95 -6.74 5.89 -1.20
CA GLY A 95 -8.19 5.72 -1.06
C GLY A 95 -9.04 6.69 -1.91
N TRP A 96 -8.43 7.56 -2.70
CA TRP A 96 -9.15 8.59 -3.46
C TRP A 96 -9.97 8.02 -4.62
N GLY A 97 -9.44 7.01 -5.29
CA GLY A 97 -10.08 6.37 -6.43
C GLY A 97 -10.93 5.17 -6.06
N ARG A 98 -11.05 4.29 -7.04
CA ARG A 98 -11.68 2.98 -6.89
C ARG A 98 -10.83 2.05 -6.03
N ASP A 99 -11.43 1.02 -5.48
CA ASP A 99 -10.75 -0.01 -4.72
C ASP A 99 -9.65 -0.70 -5.55
N TYR A 100 -8.41 -0.35 -5.26
CA TYR A 100 -7.23 -0.84 -5.97
C TYR A 100 -7.06 -2.36 -5.88
N HIS A 101 -7.56 -3.00 -4.83
CA HIS A 101 -7.51 -4.45 -4.71
C HIS A 101 -8.22 -5.10 -5.90
N ARG A 102 -9.40 -4.58 -6.27
CA ARG A 102 -10.18 -5.10 -7.41
C ARG A 102 -9.55 -4.75 -8.76
N VAL A 103 -8.98 -3.55 -8.86
CA VAL A 103 -8.32 -3.08 -10.10
C VAL A 103 -7.11 -3.96 -10.39
N ILE A 104 -6.22 -4.12 -9.41
CA ILE A 104 -4.99 -4.90 -9.56
C ILE A 104 -5.31 -6.40 -9.72
N ASP A 105 -6.19 -6.98 -8.89
CA ASP A 105 -6.58 -8.39 -9.01
C ASP A 105 -7.15 -8.73 -10.38
N GLY A 106 -8.03 -7.87 -10.91
CA GLY A 106 -8.61 -8.05 -12.25
C GLY A 106 -7.54 -8.08 -13.35
N ARG A 107 -6.58 -7.16 -13.29
CA ARG A 107 -5.47 -7.08 -14.24
C ARG A 107 -4.48 -8.24 -14.09
N LEU A 108 -4.15 -8.63 -12.87
CA LEU A 108 -3.28 -9.79 -12.60
C LEU A 108 -3.92 -11.09 -13.08
N ARG A 109 -5.22 -11.27 -12.89
CA ARG A 109 -5.94 -12.42 -13.43
C ARG A 109 -5.95 -12.43 -14.96
N ALA A 110 -6.04 -11.26 -15.60
CA ALA A 110 -5.91 -11.17 -17.07
C ALA A 110 -4.50 -11.56 -17.50
N LEU A 111 -3.47 -11.10 -16.80
CA LEU A 111 -2.08 -11.46 -17.05
C LEU A 111 -1.83 -12.97 -16.85
N GLY A 112 -2.40 -13.57 -15.79
CA GLY A 112 -2.27 -14.99 -15.51
C GLY A 112 -2.93 -15.86 -16.59
N ARG A 113 -4.14 -15.50 -17.02
CA ARG A 113 -4.81 -16.20 -18.15
C ARG A 113 -4.02 -16.07 -19.45
N TRP A 114 -3.48 -14.89 -19.74
CA TRP A 114 -2.61 -14.71 -20.87
C TRP A 114 -1.38 -15.62 -20.77
N LEU A 115 -0.72 -15.68 -19.61
CA LEU A 115 0.45 -16.54 -19.40
C LEU A 115 0.12 -18.02 -19.68
N GLU A 116 -1.05 -18.48 -19.25
CA GLU A 116 -1.55 -19.85 -19.47
C GLU A 116 -1.78 -20.13 -20.98
N THR A 117 -2.15 -19.12 -21.78
CA THR A 117 -2.24 -19.28 -23.24
C THR A 117 -0.86 -19.41 -23.89
N GLN A 118 0.18 -18.79 -23.30
CA GLN A 118 1.54 -18.90 -23.81
C GLN A 118 2.21 -20.21 -23.45
N VAL A 119 1.91 -20.73 -22.25
CA VAL A 119 2.44 -21.99 -21.72
C VAL A 119 1.29 -22.78 -21.10
N PRO A 120 0.61 -23.65 -21.86
CA PRO A 120 -0.46 -24.47 -21.34
C PRO A 120 -0.04 -25.29 -20.13
N GLY A 121 -0.85 -25.24 -19.06
CA GLY A 121 -0.56 -25.92 -17.80
C GLY A 121 0.33 -25.13 -16.83
N ALA A 122 0.74 -23.92 -17.16
CA ALA A 122 1.41 -23.04 -16.22
C ALA A 122 0.50 -22.69 -15.05
N GLY A 123 0.89 -23.06 -13.82
CA GLY A 123 0.21 -22.64 -12.60
C GLY A 123 0.47 -21.15 -12.34
N TRP A 124 -0.59 -20.45 -11.89
CA TRP A 124 -0.44 -19.07 -11.46
C TRP A 124 -1.43 -18.68 -10.36
N ARG A 125 -1.09 -17.64 -9.59
CA ARG A 125 -1.95 -17.05 -8.57
C ARG A 125 -1.75 -15.55 -8.48
N ALA A 126 -2.83 -14.78 -8.57
CA ALA A 126 -2.83 -13.35 -8.29
C ALA A 126 -2.84 -13.10 -6.77
N CYS A 127 -2.00 -12.18 -6.31
CA CYS A 127 -1.90 -11.76 -4.93
C CYS A 127 -1.88 -10.22 -4.88
N VAL A 128 -2.76 -9.66 -4.06
CA VAL A 128 -2.85 -8.23 -3.79
C VAL A 128 -3.07 -8.07 -2.29
N ASP A 129 -2.37 -7.21 -1.63
CA ASP A 129 -2.50 -6.75 -0.24
C ASP A 129 -3.18 -7.71 0.76
N SER A 130 -4.43 -8.12 0.49
CA SER A 130 -5.20 -9.08 1.30
C SER A 130 -4.66 -10.52 1.27
N SER A 131 -3.75 -10.84 0.36
CA SER A 131 -3.05 -12.12 0.34
C SER A 131 -1.94 -12.13 1.40
N PRO A 132 -1.69 -13.25 2.09
CA PRO A 132 -0.62 -13.34 3.06
C PRO A 132 0.75 -13.46 2.37
N LEU A 133 1.18 -12.37 1.73
CA LEU A 133 2.48 -12.22 1.09
C LEU A 133 3.22 -11.03 1.72
N LEU A 134 4.55 -11.03 1.67
CA LEU A 134 5.38 -9.88 2.01
C LEU A 134 5.51 -8.97 0.78
N ASP A 135 4.42 -8.28 0.42
CA ASP A 135 4.30 -7.54 -0.85
C ASP A 135 5.50 -6.63 -1.13
N LYS A 136 5.87 -5.77 -0.17
CA LYS A 136 6.97 -4.82 -0.35
C LYS A 136 8.33 -5.51 -0.47
N ALA A 137 8.53 -6.63 0.23
CA ALA A 137 9.78 -7.37 0.18
C ALA A 137 9.94 -8.09 -1.17
N TRP A 138 8.87 -8.69 -1.70
CA TRP A 138 8.90 -9.29 -3.03
C TRP A 138 9.01 -8.26 -4.15
N ALA A 139 8.39 -7.08 -3.99
CA ALA A 139 8.55 -5.98 -4.95
C ALA A 139 9.98 -5.41 -4.93
N GLU A 140 10.64 -5.34 -3.77
CA GLU A 140 12.05 -4.97 -3.63
C GLU A 140 12.96 -6.02 -4.29
N GLU A 141 12.67 -7.30 -4.07
CA GLU A 141 13.40 -8.43 -4.66
C GLU A 141 13.28 -8.46 -6.19
N ALA A 142 12.11 -8.10 -6.72
CA ALA A 142 11.83 -8.01 -8.15
C ALA A 142 12.33 -6.70 -8.79
N GLY A 143 12.99 -5.82 -8.05
CA GLY A 143 13.60 -4.61 -8.59
C GLY A 143 12.68 -3.42 -8.78
N LEU A 144 11.41 -3.44 -8.30
CA LEU A 144 10.49 -2.31 -8.46
C LEU A 144 10.93 -1.06 -7.69
N GLY A 145 11.70 -1.24 -6.64
CA GLY A 145 12.16 -0.19 -5.75
C GLY A 145 12.78 -0.77 -4.48
N TRP A 146 13.05 0.05 -3.49
CA TRP A 146 13.57 -0.37 -2.18
C TRP A 146 12.59 -0.01 -1.07
N ILE A 147 12.63 -0.74 0.03
CA ILE A 147 11.86 -0.38 1.23
C ILE A 147 12.55 0.84 1.88
N GLY A 148 11.82 1.95 1.96
CA GLY A 148 12.28 3.19 2.59
C GLY A 148 12.23 3.14 4.11
N LYS A 149 12.85 4.14 4.78
CA LYS A 149 12.86 4.24 6.26
C LYS A 149 11.45 4.34 6.86
N HIS A 150 10.45 4.80 6.10
CA HIS A 150 9.02 4.81 6.49
C HIS A 150 8.30 3.49 6.17
N SER A 151 9.02 2.42 5.84
CA SER A 151 8.52 1.07 5.53
C SER A 151 7.59 0.97 4.31
N ASN A 152 7.50 1.99 3.44
CA ASN A 152 6.88 1.85 2.13
C ASN A 152 7.94 1.56 1.06
N LEU A 153 7.52 0.91 -0.03
CA LEU A 153 8.36 0.77 -1.20
C LEU A 153 8.55 2.14 -1.85
N ILE A 154 9.78 2.45 -2.27
CA ILE A 154 10.13 3.66 -3.02
C ILE A 154 10.66 3.26 -4.39
N SER A 155 9.98 3.66 -5.43
CA SER A 155 10.44 3.54 -6.81
C SER A 155 11.24 4.79 -7.21
N ARG A 156 12.23 4.62 -8.09
CA ARG A 156 12.97 5.76 -8.64
C ARG A 156 12.09 6.66 -9.52
N GLU A 157 11.08 6.09 -10.18
CA GLU A 157 10.23 6.78 -11.15
C GLU A 157 8.94 7.31 -10.51
N HIS A 158 8.39 6.60 -9.51
CA HIS A 158 7.06 6.88 -8.94
C HIS A 158 7.10 7.26 -7.46
N GLY A 159 8.28 7.44 -6.87
CA GLY A 159 8.40 7.66 -5.43
C GLY A 159 7.77 6.50 -4.64
N SER A 160 7.11 6.81 -3.54
CA SER A 160 6.36 5.80 -2.76
C SER A 160 4.87 5.72 -3.12
N TRP A 161 4.43 6.42 -4.16
CA TRP A 161 3.06 6.45 -4.62
C TRP A 161 2.74 5.29 -5.58
N LEU A 162 3.09 4.07 -5.16
CA LEU A 162 2.97 2.86 -5.98
C LEU A 162 2.19 1.79 -5.23
N LEU A 163 1.03 1.39 -5.75
CA LEU A 163 0.28 0.23 -5.33
C LEU A 163 0.92 -1.02 -5.92
N ILE A 164 0.97 -2.10 -5.15
CA ILE A 164 1.73 -3.30 -5.49
C ILE A 164 0.80 -4.50 -5.63
N GLY A 165 1.08 -5.34 -6.60
CA GLY A 165 0.47 -6.65 -6.75
C GLY A 165 1.48 -7.67 -7.26
N HIS A 166 1.14 -8.95 -7.16
CA HIS A 166 2.04 -10.04 -7.54
C HIS A 166 1.29 -11.12 -8.31
N LEU A 167 1.91 -11.65 -9.36
CA LEU A 167 1.52 -12.89 -10.00
C LEU A 167 2.57 -13.96 -9.65
N LEU A 168 2.19 -14.91 -8.82
CA LEU A 168 3.01 -16.10 -8.59
C LEU A 168 2.87 -17.03 -9.78
N THR A 169 3.94 -17.73 -10.19
CA THR A 169 3.86 -18.72 -11.26
C THR A 169 4.80 -19.90 -11.02
N THR A 170 4.38 -21.08 -11.53
CA THR A 170 5.21 -22.28 -11.54
C THR A 170 6.29 -22.26 -12.63
N LEU A 171 6.28 -21.24 -13.50
CA LEU A 171 7.31 -21.08 -14.52
C LEU A 171 8.58 -20.48 -13.93
N GLU A 172 9.73 -21.01 -14.32
CA GLU A 172 11.03 -20.44 -13.98
C GLU A 172 11.40 -19.34 -14.99
N LEU A 173 11.18 -18.09 -14.59
CA LEU A 173 11.48 -16.92 -15.39
C LEU A 173 12.80 -16.29 -14.94
N PRO A 174 13.60 -15.70 -15.84
CA PRO A 174 14.78 -14.92 -15.46
C PRO A 174 14.44 -13.81 -14.47
N ALA A 175 15.14 -13.78 -13.34
CA ALA A 175 14.95 -12.77 -12.32
C ALA A 175 15.62 -11.44 -12.69
N ASP A 176 14.99 -10.34 -12.35
CA ASP A 176 15.57 -9.01 -12.44
C ASP A 176 16.48 -8.72 -11.22
N PRO A 177 17.45 -7.83 -11.37
CA PRO A 177 18.28 -7.43 -10.25
C PRO A 177 17.46 -6.62 -9.23
N PRO A 178 17.63 -6.85 -7.92
CA PRO A 178 16.94 -6.08 -6.90
C PRO A 178 17.38 -4.62 -6.89
N ALA A 179 16.47 -3.72 -6.50
CA ALA A 179 16.76 -2.30 -6.43
C ALA A 179 17.79 -1.96 -5.33
N VAL A 180 18.60 -0.94 -5.60
CA VAL A 180 19.58 -0.43 -4.64
C VAL A 180 18.92 0.62 -3.75
N PRO A 181 18.98 0.46 -2.40
CA PRO A 181 18.45 1.43 -1.44
C PRO A 181 19.09 2.82 -1.61
N ALA A 182 18.27 3.87 -1.50
CA ALA A 182 18.73 5.25 -1.73
C ALA A 182 18.18 6.29 -0.72
N CYS A 183 17.79 5.87 0.49
CA CYS A 183 17.42 6.81 1.56
C CYS A 183 18.64 7.57 2.15
N GLY A 184 19.83 6.96 2.11
CA GLY A 184 21.05 7.58 2.66
C GLY A 184 20.88 8.05 4.11
N ALA A 185 21.39 9.25 4.40
CA ALA A 185 21.30 9.89 5.72
C ALA A 185 19.94 10.57 6.01
N CYS A 186 19.02 10.64 5.05
CA CYS A 186 17.74 11.32 5.21
C CYS A 186 16.91 10.75 6.37
N SER A 187 16.33 11.61 7.21
CA SER A 187 15.48 11.28 8.38
C SER A 187 14.11 11.96 8.33
N SER A 188 13.78 12.69 7.27
CA SER A 188 12.58 13.54 7.18
C SER A 188 11.27 12.83 7.57
N CYS A 189 11.09 11.56 7.18
CA CYS A 189 9.88 10.81 7.53
C CYS A 189 9.79 10.43 9.01
N LEU A 190 10.93 10.26 9.69
CA LEU A 190 10.98 10.01 11.14
C LEU A 190 10.61 11.28 11.90
N GLU A 191 11.21 12.41 11.53
CA GLU A 191 11.03 13.71 12.16
C GLU A 191 9.62 14.27 11.96
N ALA A 192 9.02 14.05 10.78
CA ALA A 192 7.70 14.55 10.45
C ALA A 192 6.56 13.75 11.07
N CYS A 193 6.81 12.52 11.58
CA CYS A 193 5.76 11.69 12.15
C CYS A 193 5.23 12.28 13.46
N PRO A 194 4.00 12.81 13.52
CA PRO A 194 3.52 13.57 14.68
C PRO A 194 3.33 12.70 15.93
N THR A 195 3.25 11.39 15.77
CA THR A 195 3.06 10.42 16.85
C THR A 195 4.32 9.59 17.11
N ASN A 196 5.41 9.91 16.43
CA ASN A 196 6.66 9.13 16.49
C ASN A 196 6.40 7.62 16.28
N ALA A 197 5.54 7.28 15.31
CA ALA A 197 5.25 5.89 14.95
C ALA A 197 6.41 5.20 14.23
N ILE A 198 7.26 5.96 13.52
CA ILE A 198 8.49 5.45 12.91
C ILE A 198 9.57 5.50 13.99
N ARG A 199 9.69 4.43 14.77
CA ARG A 199 10.55 4.34 15.96
C ARG A 199 12.03 4.44 15.62
N GLU A 200 12.40 3.83 14.52
CA GLU A 200 13.73 3.80 13.93
C GLU A 200 13.59 3.49 12.42
N PRO A 201 14.63 3.69 11.61
CA PRO A 201 14.57 3.35 10.20
C PRO A 201 13.99 1.95 9.94
N PHE A 202 12.97 1.88 9.08
CA PHE A 202 12.29 0.65 8.65
C PHE A 202 11.34 0.01 9.69
N VAL A 203 11.16 0.61 10.87
CA VAL A 203 10.29 0.09 11.93
C VAL A 203 9.15 1.06 12.23
N VAL A 204 7.93 0.67 11.88
CA VAL A 204 6.71 1.42 12.18
C VAL A 204 5.93 0.69 13.28
N ASP A 205 5.74 1.35 14.42
CA ASP A 205 4.87 0.87 15.49
C ASP A 205 3.42 1.25 15.16
N ALA A 206 2.60 0.26 14.77
CA ALA A 206 1.21 0.51 14.40
C ALA A 206 0.38 1.10 15.55
N ARG A 207 0.71 0.78 16.80
CA ARG A 207 0.03 1.33 18.00
C ARG A 207 0.12 2.85 18.10
N ARG A 208 1.04 3.46 17.36
CA ARG A 208 1.26 4.91 17.28
C ARG A 208 0.91 5.50 15.91
N CYS A 209 0.64 4.66 14.90
CA CYS A 209 0.44 5.12 13.53
C CYS A 209 -1.00 5.62 13.31
N ILE A 210 -1.15 6.88 12.88
CA ILE A 210 -2.45 7.46 12.53
C ILE A 210 -3.21 6.58 11.52
N ALA A 211 -2.50 6.01 10.53
CA ALA A 211 -3.15 5.15 9.54
C ALA A 211 -3.77 3.91 10.18
N PHE A 212 -3.09 3.24 11.12
CA PHE A 212 -3.67 2.12 11.87
C PHE A 212 -4.92 2.57 12.63
N HIS A 213 -4.83 3.65 13.38
CA HIS A 213 -5.95 4.10 14.23
C HIS A 213 -7.18 4.55 13.43
N THR A 214 -6.97 5.09 12.24
CA THR A 214 -8.08 5.57 11.41
C THR A 214 -8.67 4.50 10.49
N ILE A 215 -7.95 3.39 10.23
CA ILE A 215 -8.38 2.33 9.30
C ILE A 215 -8.67 1.01 10.02
N GLU A 216 -7.83 0.60 10.96
CA GLU A 216 -7.83 -0.76 11.54
C GLU A 216 -8.38 -0.79 12.97
N ASN A 217 -8.05 0.19 13.80
CA ASN A 217 -8.48 0.24 15.20
C ASN A 217 -10.01 0.33 15.30
N ARG A 218 -10.62 -0.66 15.98
CA ARG A 218 -12.07 -0.80 16.15
C ARG A 218 -12.60 -0.23 17.47
N ASP A 219 -11.73 0.27 18.34
CA ASP A 219 -12.14 0.86 19.61
C ASP A 219 -13.13 2.02 19.41
N PRO A 220 -14.05 2.23 20.32
CA PRO A 220 -15.02 3.32 20.22
C PRO A 220 -14.37 4.70 20.33
N GLU A 221 -13.19 4.80 20.95
CA GLU A 221 -12.42 6.04 21.12
C GLU A 221 -10.99 5.87 20.65
N LEU A 222 -10.35 6.97 20.25
CA LEU A 222 -8.92 6.99 19.93
C LEU A 222 -8.12 7.35 21.19
N PRO A 223 -6.91 6.81 21.38
CA PRO A 223 -5.99 7.34 22.37
C PRO A 223 -5.81 8.85 22.21
N SER A 224 -5.76 9.59 23.32
CA SER A 224 -5.72 11.07 23.28
C SER A 224 -4.55 11.60 22.45
N GLU A 225 -3.36 11.01 22.62
CA GLU A 225 -2.16 11.39 21.84
C GLU A 225 -2.35 11.22 20.32
N ILE A 226 -3.14 10.24 19.89
CA ILE A 226 -3.47 10.01 18.48
C ILE A 226 -4.54 11.00 18.03
N ALA A 227 -5.59 11.18 18.83
CA ALA A 227 -6.66 12.11 18.52
C ALA A 227 -6.13 13.53 18.29
N ASP A 228 -5.24 14.01 19.16
CA ASP A 228 -4.61 15.33 19.08
C ASP A 228 -3.67 15.47 17.86
N ALA A 229 -3.09 14.36 17.42
CA ALA A 229 -2.17 14.34 16.29
C ALA A 229 -2.84 14.22 14.91
N LEU A 230 -4.16 14.01 14.83
CA LEU A 230 -4.87 13.75 13.55
C LEU A 230 -4.75 14.89 12.55
N LYS A 231 -4.78 16.16 13.00
CA LYS A 231 -4.62 17.35 12.12
C LYS A 231 -5.42 17.26 10.81
N GLY A 232 -6.69 16.82 10.94
CA GLY A 232 -7.62 16.67 9.81
C GLY A 232 -7.59 15.29 9.12
N TRP A 233 -6.65 14.38 9.41
CA TRP A 233 -6.64 13.03 8.86
C TRP A 233 -7.76 12.17 9.46
N VAL A 234 -8.65 11.67 8.61
CA VAL A 234 -9.80 10.84 9.02
C VAL A 234 -9.74 9.42 8.48
N ALA A 235 -8.91 9.17 7.47
CA ALA A 235 -8.75 7.87 6.83
C ALA A 235 -7.34 7.73 6.25
N GLY A 236 -6.49 6.95 6.90
CA GLY A 236 -5.07 6.84 6.56
C GLY A 236 -4.28 8.10 6.93
N CYS A 237 -3.03 8.15 6.49
CA CYS A 237 -2.13 9.27 6.73
C CYS A 237 -0.98 9.21 5.74
N ASP A 238 -0.71 10.32 5.02
CA ASP A 238 0.37 10.39 4.04
C ASP A 238 1.58 11.20 4.51
N ILE A 239 1.62 11.70 5.76
CA ILE A 239 2.65 12.64 6.25
C ILE A 239 4.07 12.14 5.96
N CYS A 240 4.37 10.88 6.26
CA CYS A 240 5.71 10.32 6.02
C CYS A 240 6.05 10.17 4.53
N GLN A 241 5.05 10.06 3.66
CA GLN A 241 5.20 10.05 2.21
C GLN A 241 5.29 11.48 1.66
N ASP A 242 4.45 12.40 2.16
CA ASP A 242 4.44 13.79 1.73
C ASP A 242 5.79 14.51 1.96
N VAL A 243 6.54 14.14 3.00
CA VAL A 243 7.87 14.75 3.29
C VAL A 243 9.04 14.01 2.63
N CYS A 244 8.79 12.91 1.95
CA CYS A 244 9.84 12.09 1.36
C CYS A 244 10.44 12.80 0.13
N PRO A 245 11.76 13.07 0.06
CA PRO A 245 12.38 13.74 -1.08
C PRO A 245 12.15 13.00 -2.42
N TRP A 246 11.94 11.69 -2.38
CA TRP A 246 11.64 10.90 -3.55
C TRP A 246 10.25 11.18 -4.13
N ASN A 247 9.35 11.76 -3.34
CA ASN A 247 8.00 12.17 -3.74
C ASN A 247 7.90 13.64 -4.17
N HIS A 248 8.99 14.43 -4.00
CA HIS A 248 9.07 15.86 -4.42
C HIS A 248 9.72 16.05 -5.80
N ARG A 249 10.10 14.97 -6.44
CA ARG A 249 10.64 15.01 -7.79
C ARG A 249 9.47 15.08 -8.79
N PRO A 250 9.72 15.54 -10.05
CA PRO A 250 8.72 15.36 -11.09
C PRO A 250 8.38 13.87 -11.22
N LEU A 251 7.17 13.51 -10.81
CA LEU A 251 6.65 12.15 -10.90
C LEU A 251 5.72 12.04 -12.10
N ALA A 252 5.79 10.92 -12.80
CA ALA A 252 4.71 10.55 -13.70
C ALA A 252 3.46 10.26 -12.87
N GLY A 253 2.50 11.17 -12.92
CA GLY A 253 1.21 11.01 -12.25
C GLY A 253 0.41 9.83 -12.82
N SER A 254 -0.56 9.35 -12.06
CA SER A 254 -1.48 8.32 -12.53
C SER A 254 -2.46 8.89 -13.55
N SER A 255 -2.45 8.35 -14.76
CA SER A 255 -3.50 8.58 -15.77
C SER A 255 -4.61 7.52 -15.70
N ASP A 256 -4.52 6.58 -14.78
CA ASP A 256 -5.49 5.50 -14.64
C ASP A 256 -6.86 6.05 -14.18
N PRO A 257 -7.93 5.86 -14.97
CA PRO A 257 -9.25 6.42 -14.65
C PRO A 257 -9.84 5.83 -13.36
N ASP A 258 -9.50 4.59 -13.00
CA ASP A 258 -9.97 3.95 -11.78
C ASP A 258 -9.30 4.55 -10.52
N LEU A 259 -8.15 5.19 -10.65
CA LEU A 259 -7.40 5.77 -9.53
C LEU A 259 -7.54 7.28 -9.40
N GLN A 260 -8.27 7.93 -10.32
CA GLN A 260 -8.56 9.36 -10.19
C GLN A 260 -9.36 9.66 -8.92
N PRO A 261 -9.12 10.80 -8.26
CA PRO A 261 -9.86 11.15 -7.06
C PRO A 261 -11.35 11.31 -7.37
N ARG A 262 -12.21 10.77 -6.53
CA ARG A 262 -13.62 11.13 -6.55
C ARG A 262 -13.71 12.61 -6.19
N PRO A 263 -14.38 13.46 -7.00
CA PRO A 263 -14.32 14.91 -6.83
C PRO A 263 -14.65 15.40 -5.42
N TRP A 264 -15.61 14.77 -4.75
CA TRP A 264 -16.03 15.13 -3.40
C TRP A 264 -14.98 14.83 -2.30
N TRP A 265 -13.95 13.98 -2.53
CA TRP A 265 -12.85 13.80 -1.58
C TRP A 265 -12.02 15.07 -1.39
N LEU A 266 -11.92 15.90 -2.41
CA LEU A 266 -11.06 17.06 -2.41
C LEU A 266 -11.65 18.25 -1.64
N ASP A 267 -12.96 18.23 -1.40
CA ASP A 267 -13.68 19.30 -0.67
C ASP A 267 -14.60 18.79 0.44
N LEU A 268 -14.42 17.58 0.91
CA LEU A 268 -15.28 16.99 1.93
C LEU A 268 -15.16 17.73 3.27
N ARG A 269 -16.29 18.29 3.74
CA ARG A 269 -16.37 18.98 5.02
C ARG A 269 -16.84 18.05 6.13
N ALA A 270 -16.45 18.40 7.36
CA ALA A 270 -16.78 17.58 8.53
C ALA A 270 -18.30 17.51 8.77
N GLU A 271 -19.01 18.64 8.62
CA GLU A 271 -20.46 18.73 8.78
C GLU A 271 -21.17 17.80 7.81
N GLU A 272 -20.80 17.86 6.52
CA GLU A 272 -21.34 16.97 5.48
C GLU A 272 -21.05 15.51 5.81
N ALA A 273 -19.79 15.18 6.09
CA ALA A 273 -19.37 13.81 6.35
C ALA A 273 -20.00 13.20 7.62
N LEU A 274 -20.32 14.01 8.62
CA LEU A 274 -21.02 13.59 9.84
C LEU A 274 -22.54 13.46 9.64
N SER A 275 -23.13 14.16 8.68
CA SER A 275 -24.57 14.09 8.40
C SER A 275 -24.96 12.80 7.67
N TRP A 276 -24.01 12.11 7.06
CA TRP A 276 -24.31 10.88 6.31
C TRP A 276 -24.91 9.79 7.22
N SER A 277 -26.08 9.27 6.82
CA SER A 277 -26.61 8.02 7.35
C SER A 277 -25.67 6.85 7.02
N ASP A 278 -25.90 5.70 7.65
CA ASP A 278 -25.09 4.51 7.34
C ASP A 278 -25.28 4.05 5.88
N THR A 279 -26.47 4.24 5.31
CA THR A 279 -26.76 3.93 3.92
C THR A 279 -26.02 4.88 2.97
N GLU A 280 -26.06 6.19 3.21
CA GLU A 280 -25.33 7.19 2.41
C GLU A 280 -23.82 6.96 2.51
N TRP A 281 -23.31 6.64 3.71
CA TRP A 281 -21.91 6.27 3.90
C TRP A 281 -21.54 5.06 3.04
N ASP A 282 -22.36 3.99 3.03
CA ASP A 282 -22.12 2.79 2.23
C ASP A 282 -22.14 3.08 0.72
N ASP A 283 -23.06 3.91 0.27
CA ASP A 283 -23.17 4.34 -1.13
C ASP A 283 -21.97 5.20 -1.54
N LYS A 284 -21.61 6.19 -0.72
CA LYS A 284 -20.43 7.06 -0.96
C LYS A 284 -19.13 6.27 -1.03
N LEU A 285 -18.94 5.27 -0.16
CA LEU A 285 -17.73 4.45 -0.11
C LEU A 285 -17.83 3.16 -0.95
N ARG A 286 -18.90 2.97 -1.68
CA ARG A 286 -19.04 1.81 -2.59
C ARG A 286 -17.86 1.74 -3.55
N ALA A 287 -17.28 0.55 -3.68
CA ALA A 287 -16.08 0.29 -4.49
C ALA A 287 -14.87 1.16 -4.12
N SER A 288 -14.75 1.61 -2.87
CA SER A 288 -13.54 2.24 -2.30
C SER A 288 -12.84 1.29 -1.35
N ALA A 289 -11.51 1.31 -1.34
CA ALA A 289 -10.71 0.58 -0.34
C ALA A 289 -11.03 1.05 1.10
N LEU A 290 -11.46 2.29 1.27
CA LEU A 290 -11.81 2.89 2.55
C LEU A 290 -13.14 2.38 3.15
N ARG A 291 -13.92 1.58 2.43
CA ARG A 291 -15.10 0.91 2.98
C ARG A 291 -14.77 -0.07 4.12
N ARG A 292 -13.48 -0.36 4.33
CA ARG A 292 -12.96 -1.07 5.50
C ARG A 292 -13.24 -0.30 6.80
N ILE A 293 -13.19 1.02 6.76
CA ILE A 293 -13.58 1.92 7.87
C ILE A 293 -15.10 1.83 8.00
N LYS A 294 -15.60 1.43 9.17
CA LYS A 294 -17.04 1.31 9.40
C LYS A 294 -17.68 2.66 9.77
N PRO A 295 -19.01 2.85 9.60
CA PRO A 295 -19.66 4.13 9.89
C PRO A 295 -19.35 4.71 11.29
N ALA A 296 -19.33 3.88 12.32
CA ALA A 296 -19.00 4.31 13.67
C ALA A 296 -17.56 4.85 13.77
N MET A 297 -16.58 4.14 13.17
CA MET A 297 -15.18 4.59 13.11
C MET A 297 -15.05 5.88 12.31
N TRP A 298 -15.76 5.98 11.18
CA TRP A 298 -15.78 7.16 10.34
C TRP A 298 -16.16 8.41 11.14
N ARG A 299 -17.30 8.35 11.85
CA ARG A 299 -17.78 9.43 12.70
C ARG A 299 -16.83 9.72 13.87
N ARG A 300 -16.26 8.68 14.52
CA ARG A 300 -15.24 8.81 15.57
C ARG A 300 -14.03 9.60 15.05
N ASN A 301 -13.49 9.19 13.93
CA ASN A 301 -12.29 9.81 13.34
C ASN A 301 -12.53 11.28 12.99
N ILE A 302 -13.68 11.61 12.39
CA ILE A 302 -14.02 13.00 12.04
C ILE A 302 -14.14 13.86 13.30
N ARG A 303 -14.87 13.41 14.32
CA ARG A 303 -15.03 14.17 15.57
C ARG A 303 -13.69 14.44 16.24
N ALA A 304 -12.80 13.46 16.24
CA ALA A 304 -11.45 13.62 16.78
C ALA A 304 -10.61 14.61 15.94
N ALA A 305 -10.64 14.49 14.61
CA ALA A 305 -9.88 15.36 13.71
C ALA A 305 -10.34 16.82 13.78
N VAL A 306 -11.64 17.08 13.94
CA VAL A 306 -12.19 18.44 14.11
C VAL A 306 -11.71 19.04 15.42
N ARG A 307 -11.77 18.30 16.53
CA ARG A 307 -11.27 18.77 17.83
C ARG A 307 -9.79 19.14 17.78
N ALA A 308 -8.97 18.32 17.15
CA ALA A 308 -7.52 18.56 16.99
C ALA A 308 -7.17 19.76 16.09
N SER A 309 -8.13 20.26 15.31
CA SER A 309 -7.95 21.39 14.38
C SER A 309 -8.52 22.71 14.92
N ALA A 310 -9.26 22.66 16.04
CA ALA A 310 -9.77 23.88 16.69
C ALA A 310 -8.60 24.69 17.26
N PRO A 311 -8.59 26.02 17.10
CA PRO A 311 -7.61 26.86 17.78
C PRO A 311 -7.81 26.74 19.31
N ALA A 312 -6.69 26.64 20.03
CA ALA A 312 -6.66 26.60 21.49
C ALA A 312 -7.13 27.92 22.11
#